data_ec27e2ab9e53f11ad83f38f1dc4aadb6
#
_entry.id   ec27e2ab9e53f11ad83f38f1dc4aadb6
#
_cell.length_a   1.000
_cell.length_b   1.000
_cell.length_c   1.000
_cell.angle_alpha   90.00
_cell.angle_beta   90.00
_cell.angle_gamma   90.00
#
_symmetry.space_group_name_H-M   'P 1'
#
loop_
_entity.id
_entity.type
_entity.pdbx_description
1 polymer ?
#
loop_
_entity_poly.entity_id
_entity_poly.type
_entity_poly.pdbx_seq_one_letter_code
_entity_poly.pdbx_strand_id
1 'polypeptide(L)'
;MAKLEITLHQKDGDVTYKQNHITGQKYLDFWNIQEKIEKESLNNVEIIALRLEYIASLFPDDKLTKEQVLKGLDPWELDATISRLISVVLGNEESGEKKEP
;
A
#
# COMPACT_ATOMS: atom_id res chain seq x y z
N MET A 1 16.83 -1.15 7.87
CA MET A 1 15.77 -1.74 7.05
C MET A 1 14.54 -0.85 7.03
N ALA A 2 13.97 -0.64 5.90
CA ALA A 2 12.80 0.24 5.80
C ALA A 2 11.54 -0.45 6.32
N LYS A 3 10.69 0.34 6.98
CA LYS A 3 9.41 -0.16 7.47
C LYS A 3 8.49 -0.46 6.30
N LEU A 4 8.42 0.46 5.36
CA LEU A 4 7.56 0.31 4.19
C LEU A 4 8.45 0.17 2.97
N GLU A 5 8.10 -0.76 2.13
CA GLU A 5 8.90 -1.04 0.95
C GLU A 5 8.02 -1.62 -0.13
N ILE A 6 8.15 -1.11 -1.34
CA ILE A 6 7.42 -1.64 -2.48
C ILE A 6 8.36 -1.69 -3.67
N THR A 7 8.37 -2.82 -4.37
CA THR A 7 9.17 -2.98 -5.57
C THR A 7 8.25 -3.03 -6.77
N LEU A 8 8.50 -2.15 -7.72
CA LEU A 8 7.69 -2.06 -8.93
C LEU A 8 8.52 -2.49 -10.13
N HIS A 9 7.92 -3.30 -10.98
CA HIS A 9 8.56 -3.73 -12.24
C HIS A 9 8.45 -2.60 -13.24
N GLN A 10 9.56 -2.18 -13.78
CA GLN A 10 9.57 -1.12 -14.77
C GLN A 10 10.34 -1.56 -16.00
N LYS A 11 10.23 -0.77 -17.06
CA LYS A 11 10.84 -1.09 -18.32
C LYS A 11 12.32 -1.40 -18.22
N ASP A 12 13.02 -0.63 -17.40
CA ASP A 12 14.46 -0.78 -17.26
C ASP A 12 14.87 -1.64 -16.08
N GLY A 13 13.92 -2.35 -15.50
CA GLY A 13 14.20 -3.21 -14.35
C GLY A 13 13.35 -2.80 -13.15
N ASP A 14 13.51 -3.54 -12.06
CA ASP A 14 12.73 -3.30 -10.87
C ASP A 14 13.25 -2.09 -10.11
N VAL A 15 12.34 -1.31 -9.56
CA VAL A 15 12.67 -0.16 -8.72
C VAL A 15 12.01 -0.35 -7.37
N THR A 16 12.78 -0.20 -6.31
CA THR A 16 12.26 -0.35 -4.95
C THR A 16 12.15 1.01 -4.29
N TYR A 17 10.96 1.29 -3.76
CA TYR A 17 10.67 2.52 -3.03
C TYR A 17 10.61 2.18 -1.55
N LYS A 18 11.21 3.00 -0.71
CA LYS A 18 11.29 2.74 0.73
C LYS A 18 10.86 3.95 1.53
N GLN A 19 10.25 3.69 2.68
CA GLN A 19 9.85 4.75 3.59
C GLN A 19 9.99 4.26 5.02
N ASN A 20 10.70 5.02 5.84
CA ASN A 20 10.91 4.65 7.24
C ASN A 20 9.90 5.30 8.18
N HIS A 21 9.39 6.45 7.79
CA HIS A 21 8.47 7.20 8.63
C HIS A 21 7.27 7.69 7.83
N ILE A 22 6.11 7.58 8.44
CA ILE A 22 4.92 8.25 7.96
C ILE A 22 4.25 8.84 9.19
N THR A 23 3.37 9.81 9.00
CA THR A 23 2.71 10.43 10.14
C THR A 23 1.56 9.55 10.62
N GLY A 24 1.16 9.78 11.88
CA GLY A 24 -0.02 9.11 12.41
C GLY A 24 -1.28 9.41 11.61
N GLN A 25 -1.27 10.49 10.84
CA GLN A 25 -2.40 10.83 9.98
C GLN A 25 -2.69 9.70 9.00
N LYS A 26 -1.66 8.98 8.54
CA LYS A 26 -1.86 7.86 7.62
C LYS A 26 -2.67 6.73 8.24
N TYR A 27 -2.54 6.54 9.55
CA TYR A 27 -3.35 5.57 10.27
C TYR A 27 -4.83 5.98 10.21
N LEU A 28 -5.11 7.25 10.49
CA LEU A 28 -6.47 7.76 10.42
C LEU A 28 -7.01 7.72 8.99
N ASP A 29 -6.16 8.07 8.03
CA ASP A 29 -6.57 8.06 6.62
C ASP A 29 -7.05 6.67 6.19
N PHE A 30 -6.38 5.62 6.68
CA PHE A 30 -6.82 4.27 6.35
C PHE A 30 -8.24 4.02 6.84
N TRP A 31 -8.53 4.40 8.10
CA TRP A 31 -9.86 4.18 8.65
C TRP A 31 -10.92 5.03 7.97
N ASN A 32 -10.54 6.22 7.51
CA ASN A 32 -11.45 7.04 6.73
C ASN A 32 -11.81 6.36 5.41
N ILE A 33 -10.85 5.71 4.79
CA ILE A 33 -11.10 4.96 3.56
C ILE A 33 -12.02 3.78 3.83
N GLN A 34 -11.78 3.06 4.92
CA GLN A 34 -12.62 1.93 5.28
C GLN A 34 -14.08 2.37 5.51
N GLU A 35 -14.25 3.49 6.18
CA GLU A 35 -15.59 4.02 6.41
C GLU A 35 -16.27 4.38 5.10
N LYS A 36 -15.53 5.01 4.21
CA LYS A 36 -16.07 5.36 2.90
C LYS A 36 -16.50 4.13 2.13
N ILE A 37 -15.68 3.08 2.15
CA ILE A 37 -16.00 1.84 1.46
C ILE A 37 -17.32 1.26 1.99
N GLU A 38 -17.48 1.25 3.31
CA GLU A 38 -18.68 0.70 3.92
C GLU A 38 -19.92 1.54 3.66
N LYS A 39 -19.78 2.86 3.74
CA LYS A 39 -20.94 3.74 3.60
C LYS A 39 -21.41 3.92 2.18
N GLU A 40 -20.52 3.88 1.24
CA GLU A 40 -20.85 4.16 -0.15
C GLU A 40 -21.08 2.93 -1.01
N SER A 41 -20.96 1.75 -0.42
CA SER A 41 -21.20 0.49 -1.12
C SER A 41 -20.42 0.41 -2.43
N LEU A 42 -19.13 0.69 -2.36
CA LEU A 42 -18.28 0.73 -3.54
C LEU A 42 -18.07 -0.67 -4.10
N ASN A 43 -17.91 -0.75 -5.41
CA ASN A 43 -17.61 -2.03 -6.04
C ASN A 43 -16.10 -2.34 -5.91
N ASN A 44 -15.71 -3.54 -6.31
CA ASN A 44 -14.33 -4.00 -6.13
C ASN A 44 -13.31 -3.10 -6.83
N VAL A 45 -13.62 -2.62 -8.02
CA VAL A 45 -12.69 -1.75 -8.74
C VAL A 45 -12.47 -0.46 -7.99
N GLU A 46 -13.55 0.12 -7.47
CA GLU A 46 -13.46 1.36 -6.71
C GLU A 46 -12.69 1.17 -5.42
N ILE A 47 -12.89 0.05 -4.74
CA ILE A 47 -12.18 -0.26 -3.50
C ILE A 47 -10.68 -0.38 -3.77
N ILE A 48 -10.32 -1.12 -4.81
CA ILE A 48 -8.92 -1.30 -5.16
C ILE A 48 -8.28 0.03 -5.53
N ALA A 49 -9.00 0.87 -6.28
CA ALA A 49 -8.49 2.18 -6.66
C ALA A 49 -8.18 3.04 -5.44
N LEU A 50 -9.08 3.06 -4.46
CA LEU A 50 -8.85 3.81 -3.23
C LEU A 50 -7.65 3.29 -2.47
N ARG A 51 -7.50 1.99 -2.38
CA ARG A 51 -6.37 1.40 -1.68
C ARG A 51 -5.06 1.68 -2.38
N LEU A 52 -5.06 1.67 -3.71
CA LEU A 52 -3.84 1.98 -4.46
C LEU A 52 -3.45 3.44 -4.30
N GLU A 53 -4.41 4.35 -4.28
CA GLU A 53 -4.12 5.74 -4.01
C GLU A 53 -3.52 5.91 -2.62
N TYR A 54 -4.06 5.19 -1.65
CA TYR A 54 -3.55 5.24 -0.29
C TYR A 54 -2.11 4.72 -0.24
N ILE A 55 -1.86 3.57 -0.86
CA ILE A 55 -0.52 2.98 -0.89
C ILE A 55 0.47 3.95 -1.53
N ALA A 56 0.10 4.56 -2.66
CA ALA A 56 0.98 5.52 -3.32
C ALA A 56 1.29 6.69 -2.40
N SER A 57 0.32 7.13 -1.61
CA SER A 57 0.51 8.27 -0.73
C SER A 57 1.48 7.98 0.41
N LEU A 58 1.80 6.71 0.64
CA LEU A 58 2.76 6.34 1.69
C LEU A 58 4.20 6.65 1.30
N PHE A 59 4.43 6.99 0.03
CA PHE A 59 5.76 7.30 -0.49
C PHE A 59 5.79 8.70 -1.10
N PRO A 60 5.53 9.74 -0.30
CA PRO A 60 5.39 11.09 -0.84
C PRO A 60 6.69 11.66 -1.41
N ASP A 61 7.83 11.27 -0.86
CA ASP A 61 9.11 11.76 -1.34
C ASP A 61 9.41 11.30 -2.76
N ASP A 62 8.85 10.16 -3.12
CA ASP A 62 9.06 9.58 -4.44
C ASP A 62 7.96 9.98 -5.42
N LYS A 63 6.98 10.72 -4.94
CA LYS A 63 5.84 11.16 -5.77
C LYS A 63 5.19 9.99 -6.49
N LEU A 64 5.08 8.87 -5.79
CA LEU A 64 4.49 7.68 -6.36
C LEU A 64 3.02 7.92 -6.64
N THR A 65 2.52 7.40 -7.75
CA THR A 65 1.12 7.54 -8.12
C THR A 65 0.43 6.18 -8.18
N LYS A 66 -0.88 6.21 -8.10
CA LYS A 66 -1.69 5.00 -8.22
C LYS A 66 -1.37 4.28 -9.53
N GLU A 67 -1.25 5.04 -10.60
CA GLU A 67 -0.97 4.46 -11.91
C GLU A 67 0.37 3.74 -11.96
N GLN A 68 1.37 4.31 -11.31
CA GLN A 68 2.68 3.68 -11.26
C GLN A 68 2.62 2.36 -10.50
N VAL A 69 1.90 2.33 -9.39
CA VAL A 69 1.74 1.11 -8.60
C VAL A 69 1.00 0.06 -9.43
N LEU A 70 -0.07 0.47 -10.07
CA LEU A 70 -0.89 -0.45 -10.85
C LEU A 70 -0.10 -1.06 -12.02
N LYS A 71 0.72 -0.26 -12.68
CA LYS A 71 1.51 -0.75 -13.79
C LYS A 71 2.71 -1.56 -13.36
N GLY A 72 3.19 -1.33 -12.15
CA GLY A 72 4.42 -1.94 -11.68
C GLY A 72 4.26 -3.25 -10.92
N LEU A 73 3.02 -3.70 -10.68
CA LEU A 73 2.76 -4.94 -9.96
C LEU A 73 2.03 -5.92 -10.85
N ASP A 74 2.45 -7.17 -10.79
CA ASP A 74 1.72 -8.22 -11.49
C ASP A 74 0.41 -8.50 -10.76
N PRO A 75 -0.62 -8.99 -11.47
CA PRO A 75 -1.93 -9.23 -10.83
C PRO A 75 -1.85 -10.12 -9.59
N TRP A 76 -0.95 -11.09 -9.62
CA TRP A 76 -0.82 -12.02 -8.48
C TRP A 76 -0.08 -11.42 -7.30
N GLU A 77 0.54 -10.26 -7.49
CA GLU A 77 1.24 -9.55 -6.41
C GLU A 77 0.37 -8.48 -5.77
N LEU A 78 -0.66 -8.05 -6.46
CA LEU A 78 -1.38 -6.82 -6.10
C LEU A 78 -1.99 -6.87 -4.71
N ASP A 79 -2.83 -7.86 -4.46
CA ASP A 79 -3.50 -7.96 -3.17
C ASP A 79 -2.52 -8.17 -2.02
N ALA A 80 -1.52 -9.01 -2.23
CA ALA A 80 -0.55 -9.30 -1.18
C ALA A 80 0.24 -8.05 -0.82
N THR A 81 0.61 -7.26 -1.81
CA THR A 81 1.37 -6.04 -1.59
C THR A 81 0.54 -5.02 -0.82
N ILE A 82 -0.71 -4.82 -1.24
CA ILE A 82 -1.61 -3.90 -0.56
C ILE A 82 -1.79 -4.32 0.89
N SER A 83 -2.07 -5.59 1.13
CA SER A 83 -2.31 -6.10 2.48
C SER A 83 -1.08 -5.96 3.36
N ARG A 84 0.09 -6.25 2.80
CA ARG A 84 1.33 -6.16 3.55
C ARG A 84 1.61 -4.73 4.02
N LEU A 85 1.46 -3.78 3.11
CA LEU A 85 1.73 -2.39 3.46
C LEU A 85 0.71 -1.84 4.45
N ILE A 86 -0.55 -2.18 4.28
CA ILE A 86 -1.58 -1.77 5.22
C ILE A 86 -1.32 -2.36 6.60
N SER A 87 -0.89 -3.63 6.67
CA SER A 87 -0.57 -4.26 7.95
C SER A 87 0.53 -3.50 8.68
N VAL A 88 1.54 -3.04 7.96
CA VAL A 88 2.61 -2.25 8.57
C VAL A 88 2.06 -0.95 9.15
N VAL A 89 1.21 -0.26 8.40
CA VAL A 89 0.60 0.98 8.88
C VAL A 89 -0.20 0.74 10.14
N LEU A 90 -0.90 -0.37 10.21
CA LEU A 90 -1.74 -0.70 11.38
C LEU A 90 -0.94 -1.27 12.54
N GLY A 91 0.38 -1.38 12.40
CA GLY A 91 1.23 -1.86 13.47
C GLY A 91 1.36 -3.35 13.60
N ASN A 92 0.96 -4.10 12.57
CA ASN A 92 1.00 -5.56 12.60
C ASN A 92 2.24 -6.13 11.95
N GLU A 93 3.22 -5.38 11.73
CA GLU A 93 4.31 -5.71 11.02
C GLU A 93 4.71 -7.08 10.94
N GLU A 94 4.94 -7.44 10.74
CA GLU A 94 5.32 -8.34 10.39
C GLU A 94 5.21 -9.25 10.58
N SER A 95 4.62 -8.79 10.65
CA SER A 95 4.37 -9.71 10.84
C SER A 95 4.85 -10.71 10.16
N GLY A 96 4.91 -10.64 9.62
CA GLY A 96 5.27 -11.53 9.03
C GLY A 96 6.34 -12.19 9.30
N GLU A 97 6.79 -11.88 9.79
CA GLU A 97 7.66 -12.51 9.89
C GLU A 97 7.62 -13.36 10.79
N LYS A 98 7.13 -13.34 11.10
CA LYS A 98 7.00 -14.08 11.75
C LYS A 98 6.47 -15.05 11.91
N LYS A 99 6.31 -15.32 11.74
CA LYS A 99 5.90 -16.19 11.82
C LYS A 99 5.75 -17.13 12.31
N GLU A 100 5.86 -16.98 12.51
CA GLU A 100 5.81 -17.80 12.96
C GLU A 100 5.51 -18.39 13.58
N PRO A 101 5.35 -18.63 13.82
CA PRO A 101 5.14 -19.14 14.42
C PRO A 101 5.11 -19.77 14.83
#